data_0d4e099df93f1d9a1249cf7d90b4854a
#
_entry.id   0d4e099df93f1d9a1249cf7d90b4854a
#
_cell.length_a   1.000
_cell.length_b   1.000
_cell.length_c   1.000
_cell.angle_alpha   90.00
_cell.angle_beta   90.00
_cell.angle_gamma   90.00
#
_symmetry.space_group_name_H-M   'P 1'
#
loop_
_entity.id
_entity.type
_entity.pdbx_description
1 polymer ?
#
loop_
_entity_poly.entity_id
_entity_poly.type
_entity_poly.pdbx_seq_one_letter_code
_entity_poly.pdbx_strand_id
1 'polypeptide(L)'
;MIILITGASHTGKTLLAQRMLEEYKYPYLSIDHLKMGLIRSGQTTLTPEDDDALTEYLWPIVREMIKTAIENQQNLIVEGCYIPSDWRKDFDQQYLQSIHFICLAMTDEYIDTHFDEIRRHASAIETRLHDTDFTPESLKADNHYYIDSFTRIGEQVTLIETASEDSICELLKIERIKWMEQRFNNALAAIKDESAASLKAIKEDVAELSKYYGSELWKLDFAADEAGNLPPDLKRGVLSEDGIWNLLSDYREIQKKKQ
;
A
#
# COMPACT_ATOMS: atom_id res chain seq x y z
N MET A 1 4.45 -3.88 -9.94
CA MET A 1 3.40 -3.58 -8.99
C MET A 1 3.57 -2.21 -8.37
N ILE A 2 2.48 -1.51 -8.11
CA ILE A 2 2.43 -0.22 -7.41
C ILE A 2 1.84 -0.43 -6.02
N ILE A 3 2.49 0.11 -5.00
CA ILE A 3 1.93 0.24 -3.66
C ILE A 3 1.61 1.72 -3.47
N LEU A 4 0.33 2.05 -3.38
CA LEU A 4 -0.17 3.42 -3.27
C LEU A 4 -0.63 3.67 -1.84
N ILE A 5 0.08 4.52 -1.10
CA ILE A 5 -0.15 4.78 0.32
C ILE A 5 -0.65 6.20 0.52
N THR A 6 -1.83 6.34 1.10
CA THR A 6 -2.40 7.64 1.51
C THR A 6 -2.92 7.59 2.95
N GLY A 7 -3.52 8.67 3.40
CA GLY A 7 -4.13 8.77 4.72
C GLY A 7 -3.86 10.10 5.39
N ALA A 8 -4.44 10.30 6.56
CA ALA A 8 -4.34 11.52 7.34
C ALA A 8 -2.90 11.88 7.72
N SER A 9 -2.68 13.13 8.09
CA SER A 9 -1.38 13.60 8.56
C SER A 9 -0.92 12.81 9.80
N HIS A 10 0.38 12.63 9.93
CA HIS A 10 1.04 11.95 11.07
C HIS A 10 0.67 10.46 11.28
N THR A 11 -0.02 9.80 10.35
CA THR A 11 -0.38 8.38 10.44
C THR A 11 0.77 7.41 10.14
N GLY A 12 1.99 7.89 9.93
CA GLY A 12 3.16 7.04 9.67
C GLY A 12 3.29 6.52 8.23
N LYS A 13 2.61 7.14 7.24
CA LYS A 13 2.72 6.78 5.81
C LYS A 13 4.17 6.65 5.34
N THR A 14 4.98 7.69 5.61
CA THR A 14 6.38 7.75 5.21
C THR A 14 7.21 6.65 5.89
N LEU A 15 6.93 6.35 7.17
CA LEU A 15 7.59 5.26 7.89
C LEU A 15 7.21 3.90 7.30
N LEU A 16 5.93 3.68 6.98
CA LEU A 16 5.46 2.47 6.31
C LEU A 16 6.14 2.30 4.94
N ALA A 17 6.17 3.37 4.13
CA ALA A 17 6.82 3.35 2.82
C ALA A 17 8.33 3.07 2.93
N GLN A 18 9.00 3.62 3.93
CA GLN A 18 10.41 3.37 4.20
C GLN A 18 10.66 1.90 4.59
N ARG A 19 9.84 1.33 5.47
CA ARG A 19 9.93 -0.09 5.84
C ARG A 19 9.66 -1.02 4.65
N MET A 20 8.68 -0.68 3.81
CA MET A 20 8.42 -1.42 2.57
C MET A 20 9.60 -1.33 1.58
N LEU A 21 10.23 -0.16 1.43
CA LEU A 21 11.45 -0.01 0.64
C LEU A 21 12.57 -0.92 1.18
N GLU A 22 12.77 -0.96 2.49
CA GLU A 22 13.80 -1.78 3.13
C GLU A 22 13.54 -3.29 2.96
N GLU A 23 12.29 -3.72 3.02
CA GLU A 23 11.89 -5.12 2.92
C GLU A 23 11.82 -5.60 1.47
N TYR A 24 11.09 -4.88 0.60
CA TYR A 24 10.84 -5.30 -0.78
C TYR A 24 11.85 -4.79 -1.79
N LYS A 25 12.68 -3.81 -1.42
CA LYS A 25 13.64 -3.13 -2.33
C LYS A 25 12.94 -2.44 -3.51
N TYR A 26 11.69 -2.02 -3.33
CA TYR A 26 10.98 -1.26 -4.35
C TYR A 26 11.36 0.22 -4.29
N PRO A 27 11.54 0.89 -5.44
CA PRO A 27 11.72 2.33 -5.48
C PRO A 27 10.56 3.05 -4.77
N TYR A 28 10.85 4.19 -4.19
CA TYR A 28 9.93 4.98 -3.40
C TYR A 28 9.81 6.40 -3.95
N LEU A 29 8.57 6.86 -4.15
CA LEU A 29 8.21 8.22 -4.55
C LEU A 29 7.37 8.86 -3.45
N SER A 30 7.91 9.88 -2.76
CA SER A 30 7.13 10.79 -1.93
C SER A 30 6.51 11.88 -2.79
N ILE A 31 5.20 12.04 -2.72
CA ILE A 31 4.49 13.13 -3.40
C ILE A 31 4.87 14.47 -2.78
N ASP A 32 5.20 14.51 -1.47
CA ASP A 32 5.71 15.72 -0.81
C ASP A 32 7.06 16.17 -1.38
N HIS A 33 7.96 15.24 -1.71
CA HIS A 33 9.20 15.59 -2.39
C HIS A 33 8.94 16.17 -3.80
N LEU A 34 8.01 15.57 -4.54
CA LEU A 34 7.59 16.11 -5.85
C LEU A 34 7.00 17.52 -5.70
N LYS A 35 6.07 17.70 -4.74
CA LYS A 35 5.48 19.00 -4.39
C LYS A 35 6.54 20.06 -4.16
N MET A 36 7.44 19.79 -3.23
CA MET A 36 8.50 20.76 -2.89
C MET A 36 9.47 21.01 -4.04
N GLY A 37 9.74 20.00 -4.86
CA GLY A 37 10.54 20.16 -6.07
C GLY A 37 9.89 21.14 -7.06
N LEU A 38 8.59 20.99 -7.32
CA LEU A 38 7.84 21.86 -8.25
C LEU A 38 7.68 23.30 -7.71
N ILE A 39 7.39 23.46 -6.41
CA ILE A 39 7.29 24.76 -5.77
C ILE A 39 8.64 25.49 -5.80
N ARG A 40 9.71 24.86 -5.30
CA ARG A 40 11.04 25.47 -5.18
C ARG A 40 11.69 25.76 -6.53
N SER A 41 11.36 25.01 -7.57
CA SER A 41 11.84 25.25 -8.93
C SER A 41 11.02 26.30 -9.70
N GLY A 42 9.93 26.83 -9.09
CA GLY A 42 9.07 27.82 -9.72
C GLY A 42 8.18 27.26 -10.83
N GLN A 43 7.94 25.96 -10.86
CA GLN A 43 7.04 25.34 -11.84
C GLN A 43 5.56 25.54 -11.47
N THR A 44 5.26 25.99 -10.27
CA THR A 44 3.94 26.38 -9.80
C THR A 44 4.05 27.62 -8.92
N THR A 45 2.96 28.39 -8.83
CA THR A 45 2.80 29.51 -7.90
C THR A 45 2.09 29.12 -6.61
N LEU A 46 1.66 27.85 -6.51
CA LEU A 46 1.04 27.30 -5.30
C LEU A 46 2.03 27.28 -4.15
N THR A 47 1.51 27.42 -2.95
CA THR A 47 2.27 27.34 -1.70
C THR A 47 1.99 26.02 -0.98
N PRO A 48 2.79 25.60 0.01
CA PRO A 48 2.54 24.36 0.75
C PRO A 48 1.20 24.31 1.50
N GLU A 49 0.54 25.46 1.70
CA GLU A 49 -0.73 25.62 2.39
C GLU A 49 -1.95 25.45 1.45
N ASP A 50 -1.74 25.36 0.13
CA ASP A 50 -2.80 25.25 -0.89
C ASP A 50 -3.17 23.78 -1.16
N ASP A 51 -3.47 22.98 -0.14
CA ASP A 51 -3.60 21.51 -0.21
C ASP A 51 -4.59 21.02 -1.27
N ASP A 52 -5.77 21.60 -1.38
CA ASP A 52 -6.76 21.20 -2.39
C ASP A 52 -6.25 21.47 -3.82
N ALA A 53 -5.72 22.66 -4.05
CA ALA A 53 -5.15 23.03 -5.35
C ALA A 53 -3.89 22.22 -5.68
N LEU A 54 -3.09 21.87 -4.67
CA LEU A 54 -1.95 20.98 -4.83
C LEU A 54 -2.38 19.55 -5.19
N THR A 55 -3.47 19.06 -4.61
CA THR A 55 -4.02 17.75 -4.98
C THR A 55 -4.43 17.73 -6.46
N GLU A 56 -5.17 18.75 -6.91
CA GLU A 56 -5.57 18.89 -8.32
C GLU A 56 -4.37 19.03 -9.28
N TYR A 57 -3.31 19.68 -8.83
CA TYR A 57 -2.11 19.90 -9.63
C TYR A 57 -1.17 18.69 -9.69
N LEU A 58 -0.95 18.03 -8.55
CA LEU A 58 0.03 16.94 -8.41
C LEU A 58 -0.52 15.60 -8.90
N TRP A 59 -1.80 15.31 -8.61
CA TRP A 59 -2.36 13.99 -8.91
C TRP A 59 -2.28 13.61 -10.40
N PRO A 60 -2.58 14.46 -11.37
CA PRO A 60 -2.39 14.13 -12.79
C PRO A 60 -0.96 13.73 -13.14
N ILE A 61 0.04 14.34 -12.51
CA ILE A 61 1.45 14.02 -12.73
C ILE A 61 1.77 12.63 -12.14
N VAL A 62 1.40 12.43 -10.89
CA VAL A 62 1.64 11.17 -10.16
C VAL A 62 0.95 10.00 -10.85
N ARG A 63 -0.31 10.19 -11.29
CA ARG A 63 -1.08 9.20 -12.02
C ARG A 63 -0.36 8.70 -13.28
N GLU A 64 0.17 9.63 -14.09
CA GLU A 64 0.89 9.25 -15.31
C GLU A 64 2.26 8.58 -15.01
N MET A 65 2.92 8.96 -13.91
CA MET A 65 4.11 8.25 -13.42
C MET A 65 3.78 6.81 -13.01
N ILE A 66 2.66 6.61 -12.33
CA ILE A 66 2.15 5.27 -11.96
C ILE A 66 1.88 4.44 -13.20
N LYS A 67 1.14 4.97 -14.20
CA LYS A 67 0.88 4.26 -15.45
C LYS A 67 2.15 3.86 -16.16
N THR A 68 3.11 4.79 -16.26
CA THR A 68 4.42 4.55 -16.88
C THR A 68 5.18 3.42 -16.17
N ALA A 69 5.18 3.40 -14.83
CA ALA A 69 5.82 2.34 -14.07
C ALA A 69 5.16 0.96 -14.33
N ILE A 70 3.83 0.91 -14.41
CA ILE A 70 3.08 -0.33 -14.72
C ILE A 70 3.41 -0.81 -16.13
N GLU A 71 3.36 0.07 -17.13
CA GLU A 71 3.67 -0.25 -18.54
C GLU A 71 5.10 -0.78 -18.72
N ASN A 72 6.03 -0.26 -17.94
CA ASN A 72 7.42 -0.72 -17.90
C ASN A 72 7.65 -1.95 -16.99
N GLN A 73 6.59 -2.51 -16.40
CA GLN A 73 6.68 -3.64 -15.45
C GLN A 73 7.61 -3.34 -14.26
N GLN A 74 7.60 -2.10 -13.79
CA GLN A 74 8.39 -1.66 -12.65
C GLN A 74 7.56 -1.71 -11.37
N ASN A 75 8.23 -2.01 -10.26
CA ASN A 75 7.66 -1.87 -8.94
C ASN A 75 7.89 -0.45 -8.42
N LEU A 76 6.91 0.13 -7.72
CA LEU A 76 7.02 1.47 -7.18
C LEU A 76 6.13 1.63 -5.94
N ILE A 77 6.69 2.20 -4.88
CA ILE A 77 5.93 2.68 -3.73
C ILE A 77 5.67 4.18 -3.95
N VAL A 78 4.42 4.59 -3.87
CA VAL A 78 4.00 6.01 -3.98
C VAL A 78 3.25 6.37 -2.70
N GLU A 79 3.70 7.41 -2.00
CA GLU A 79 3.01 7.85 -0.78
C GLU A 79 2.80 9.36 -0.74
N GLY A 80 1.72 9.77 -0.11
CA GLY A 80 1.40 11.18 0.17
C GLY A 80 -0.08 11.42 0.43
N CYS A 81 -0.37 12.65 0.85
CA CYS A 81 -1.74 13.11 1.13
C CYS A 81 -2.51 13.47 -0.15
N TYR A 82 -1.83 13.75 -1.26
CA TYR A 82 -2.38 14.32 -2.50
C TYR A 82 -2.95 13.28 -3.46
N ILE A 83 -3.58 12.24 -2.91
CA ILE A 83 -4.27 11.19 -3.65
C ILE A 83 -5.78 11.39 -3.43
N PRO A 84 -6.56 11.76 -4.47
CA PRO A 84 -7.99 11.99 -4.31
C PRO A 84 -8.72 10.69 -3.93
N SER A 85 -9.80 10.81 -3.16
CA SER A 85 -10.54 9.62 -2.72
C SER A 85 -11.06 8.80 -3.90
N ASP A 86 -11.48 9.45 -4.97
CA ASP A 86 -12.00 8.80 -6.18
C ASP A 86 -10.91 8.42 -7.22
N TRP A 87 -9.67 8.24 -6.77
CA TRP A 87 -8.48 7.95 -7.59
C TRP A 87 -8.66 6.82 -8.62
N ARG A 88 -9.50 5.81 -8.30
CA ARG A 88 -9.73 4.65 -9.18
C ARG A 88 -10.33 5.02 -10.54
N LYS A 89 -11.10 6.10 -10.62
CA LYS A 89 -11.71 6.58 -11.86
C LYS A 89 -10.69 6.93 -12.95
N ASP A 90 -9.46 7.23 -12.54
CA ASP A 90 -8.39 7.68 -13.43
C ASP A 90 -7.57 6.52 -14.03
N PHE A 91 -7.92 5.28 -13.67
CA PHE A 91 -7.25 4.07 -14.13
C PHE A 91 -8.25 3.07 -14.73
N ASP A 92 -7.89 2.54 -15.89
CA ASP A 92 -8.59 1.40 -16.46
C ASP A 92 -8.36 0.12 -15.64
N GLN A 93 -9.23 -0.87 -15.80
CA GLN A 93 -9.17 -2.15 -15.09
C GLN A 93 -7.78 -2.82 -15.18
N GLN A 94 -7.11 -2.66 -16.32
CA GLN A 94 -5.76 -3.20 -16.52
C GLN A 94 -4.73 -2.61 -15.56
N TYR A 95 -4.78 -1.30 -15.30
CA TYR A 95 -3.89 -0.65 -14.34
C TYR A 95 -4.29 -0.99 -12.89
N LEU A 96 -5.59 -0.98 -12.59
CA LEU A 96 -6.10 -1.25 -11.24
C LEU A 96 -5.65 -2.60 -10.69
N GLN A 97 -5.50 -3.62 -11.53
CA GLN A 97 -5.00 -4.94 -11.13
C GLN A 97 -3.55 -4.93 -10.62
N SER A 98 -2.79 -3.88 -10.98
CA SER A 98 -1.38 -3.72 -10.60
C SER A 98 -1.18 -2.76 -9.43
N ILE A 99 -2.27 -2.17 -8.87
CA ILE A 99 -2.20 -1.20 -7.78
C ILE A 99 -2.73 -1.83 -6.49
N HIS A 100 -1.88 -1.87 -5.47
CA HIS A 100 -2.24 -2.18 -4.11
C HIS A 100 -2.38 -0.87 -3.33
N PHE A 101 -3.58 -0.63 -2.77
CA PHE A 101 -3.92 0.63 -2.13
C PHE A 101 -4.02 0.49 -0.62
N ILE A 102 -3.41 1.42 0.11
CA ILE A 102 -3.41 1.49 1.56
C ILE A 102 -3.80 2.90 1.97
N CYS A 103 -4.85 3.03 2.78
CA CYS A 103 -5.25 4.29 3.40
C CYS A 103 -5.13 4.17 4.92
N LEU A 104 -4.38 5.07 5.54
CA LEU A 104 -4.12 5.08 6.98
C LEU A 104 -4.90 6.19 7.67
N ALA A 105 -5.54 5.87 8.78
CA ALA A 105 -6.15 6.85 9.69
C ALA A 105 -5.98 6.41 11.15
N MET A 106 -5.96 7.36 12.06
CA MET A 106 -5.92 7.12 13.51
C MET A 106 -7.34 7.17 14.08
N THR A 107 -7.59 6.36 15.13
CA THR A 107 -8.83 6.48 15.91
C THR A 107 -8.75 7.69 16.83
N ASP A 108 -9.91 8.23 17.23
CA ASP A 108 -10.01 9.33 18.20
C ASP A 108 -9.37 8.97 19.54
N GLU A 109 -9.59 7.73 20.00
CA GLU A 109 -9.02 7.22 21.24
C GLU A 109 -7.49 7.19 21.19
N TYR A 110 -6.94 6.76 20.04
CA TYR A 110 -5.51 6.78 19.83
C TYR A 110 -4.94 8.21 19.86
N ILE A 111 -5.59 9.15 19.17
CA ILE A 111 -5.17 10.56 19.15
C ILE A 111 -5.20 11.15 20.57
N ASP A 112 -6.29 10.92 21.33
CA ASP A 112 -6.42 11.46 22.69
C ASP A 112 -5.37 10.93 23.65
N THR A 113 -5.03 9.65 23.52
CA THR A 113 -4.10 8.99 24.45
C THR A 113 -2.63 9.15 24.10
N HIS A 114 -2.31 9.39 22.81
CA HIS A 114 -0.93 9.42 22.30
C HIS A 114 -0.53 10.75 21.63
N PHE A 115 -1.29 11.82 21.85
CA PHE A 115 -1.05 13.11 21.17
C PHE A 115 0.38 13.63 21.33
N ASP A 116 0.92 13.60 22.54
CA ASP A 116 2.30 14.04 22.81
C ASP A 116 3.35 13.17 22.10
N GLU A 117 3.05 11.90 21.88
CA GLU A 117 3.92 10.98 21.15
C GLU A 117 3.84 11.24 19.63
N ILE A 118 2.64 11.42 19.10
CA ILE A 118 2.41 11.81 17.70
C ILE A 118 3.18 13.11 17.40
N ARG A 119 3.06 14.10 18.28
CA ARG A 119 3.76 15.38 18.14
C ARG A 119 5.28 15.24 18.17
N ARG A 120 5.84 14.40 19.04
CA ARG A 120 7.27 14.13 19.09
C ARG A 120 7.80 13.44 17.84
N HIS A 121 6.99 12.58 17.20
CA HIS A 121 7.38 11.83 16.01
C HIS A 121 7.00 12.54 14.70
N ALA A 122 6.32 13.67 14.75
CA ALA A 122 5.91 14.44 13.56
C ALA A 122 7.07 14.78 12.61
N SER A 123 8.30 14.91 13.15
CA SER A 123 9.51 15.20 12.39
C SER A 123 10.54 14.05 12.40
N ALA A 124 10.12 12.81 12.71
CA ALA A 124 11.05 11.68 12.87
C ALA A 124 11.75 11.27 11.56
N ILE A 125 11.08 11.42 10.41
CA ILE A 125 11.63 11.05 9.09
C ILE A 125 11.83 12.28 8.21
N GLU A 126 10.93 13.28 8.31
CA GLU A 126 10.97 14.50 7.52
C GLU A 126 11.01 15.72 8.43
N THR A 127 11.94 16.66 8.17
CA THR A 127 11.94 17.94 8.89
C THR A 127 10.87 18.85 8.29
N ARG A 128 9.73 18.94 8.94
CA ARG A 128 8.61 19.81 8.56
C ARG A 128 8.77 21.17 9.24
N LEU A 129 9.00 22.22 8.45
CA LEU A 129 9.33 23.55 8.98
C LEU A 129 8.15 24.28 9.66
N HIS A 130 6.89 23.87 9.42
CA HIS A 130 5.68 24.56 9.88
C HIS A 130 4.58 23.65 10.46
N ASP A 131 4.88 22.37 10.75
CA ASP A 131 3.89 21.35 11.11
C ASP A 131 3.85 21.04 12.63
N THR A 132 4.09 22.05 13.47
CA THR A 132 4.11 21.88 14.93
C THR A 132 2.86 22.39 15.63
N ASP A 133 1.95 23.06 14.91
CA ASP A 133 0.83 23.78 15.50
C ASP A 133 -0.52 23.07 15.37
N PHE A 134 -0.52 21.73 15.11
CA PHE A 134 -1.76 20.97 15.08
C PHE A 134 -2.27 20.65 16.49
N THR A 135 -3.59 20.56 16.62
CA THR A 135 -4.28 20.21 17.87
C THR A 135 -4.92 18.82 17.77
N PRO A 136 -5.30 18.17 18.89
CA PRO A 136 -6.05 16.92 18.83
C PRO A 136 -7.31 17.03 17.96
N GLU A 137 -8.02 18.16 18.04
CA GLU A 137 -9.25 18.41 17.30
C GLU A 137 -9.00 18.49 15.78
N SER A 138 -7.96 19.23 15.37
CA SER A 138 -7.59 19.32 13.94
C SER A 138 -7.12 17.98 13.39
N LEU A 139 -6.39 17.22 14.20
CA LEU A 139 -5.91 15.89 13.82
C LEU A 139 -7.08 14.90 13.66
N LYS A 140 -8.06 14.91 14.59
CA LYS A 140 -9.28 14.11 14.47
C LYS A 140 -10.10 14.49 13.23
N ALA A 141 -10.25 15.79 12.96
CA ALA A 141 -10.98 16.26 11.78
C ALA A 141 -10.33 15.77 10.48
N ASP A 142 -8.99 15.81 10.37
CA ASP A 142 -8.26 15.27 9.22
C ASP A 142 -8.47 13.75 9.10
N ASN A 143 -8.37 13.00 10.18
CA ASN A 143 -8.58 11.55 10.17
C ASN A 143 -10.02 11.17 9.79
N HIS A 144 -11.02 11.86 10.32
CA HIS A 144 -12.43 11.66 9.94
C HIS A 144 -12.66 11.94 8.45
N TYR A 145 -12.03 13.00 7.90
CA TYR A 145 -12.11 13.28 6.46
C TYR A 145 -11.64 12.08 5.62
N TYR A 146 -10.49 11.48 5.97
CA TYR A 146 -9.97 10.31 5.26
C TYR A 146 -10.87 9.08 5.44
N ILE A 147 -11.32 8.79 6.66
CA ILE A 147 -12.23 7.68 6.94
C ILE A 147 -13.51 7.82 6.11
N ASP A 148 -14.18 8.97 6.20
CA ASP A 148 -15.46 9.19 5.53
C ASP A 148 -15.33 9.20 4.00
N SER A 149 -14.31 9.89 3.48
CA SER A 149 -14.12 10.06 2.02
C SER A 149 -13.80 8.74 1.34
N PHE A 150 -12.92 7.92 1.93
CA PHE A 150 -12.50 6.67 1.34
C PHE A 150 -13.49 5.52 1.59
N THR A 151 -14.10 5.45 2.78
CA THR A 151 -15.15 4.44 3.07
C THR A 151 -16.39 4.64 2.21
N ARG A 152 -16.78 5.90 1.95
CA ARG A 152 -17.94 6.23 1.09
C ARG A 152 -17.84 5.65 -0.31
N ILE A 153 -16.65 5.51 -0.86
CA ILE A 153 -16.39 4.94 -2.19
C ILE A 153 -16.02 3.45 -2.14
N GLY A 154 -16.10 2.82 -0.97
CA GLY A 154 -15.86 1.39 -0.78
C GLY A 154 -14.39 1.01 -0.58
N GLU A 155 -13.49 1.98 -0.35
CA GLU A 155 -12.12 1.68 0.04
C GLU A 155 -12.04 1.27 1.51
N GLN A 156 -11.14 0.34 1.80
CA GLN A 156 -10.82 -0.02 3.18
C GLN A 156 -9.81 0.96 3.77
N VAL A 157 -10.14 1.54 4.92
CA VAL A 157 -9.23 2.37 5.70
C VAL A 157 -8.65 1.54 6.84
N THR A 158 -7.33 1.51 6.95
CA THR A 158 -6.63 0.84 8.04
C THR A 158 -6.53 1.79 9.23
N LEU A 159 -7.16 1.42 10.34
CA LEU A 159 -7.16 2.21 11.56
C LEU A 159 -5.94 1.89 12.43
N ILE A 160 -5.28 2.95 12.90
CA ILE A 160 -4.15 2.87 13.83
C ILE A 160 -4.74 3.07 15.23
N GLU A 161 -4.62 2.03 16.05
CA GLU A 161 -5.16 1.96 17.42
C GLU A 161 -4.06 1.90 18.47
N THR A 162 -2.83 1.60 18.07
CA THR A 162 -1.68 1.44 18.97
C THR A 162 -0.43 2.11 18.38
N ALA A 163 0.35 2.76 19.24
CA ALA A 163 1.64 3.35 18.87
C ALA A 163 2.76 2.36 19.15
N SER A 164 3.23 1.66 18.14
CA SER A 164 4.51 0.98 18.28
C SER A 164 5.13 0.70 16.92
N GLU A 165 6.44 0.55 16.88
CA GLU A 165 7.09 -0.08 15.72
C GLU A 165 6.46 -1.44 15.43
N ASP A 166 5.94 -2.12 16.46
CA ASP A 166 5.19 -3.37 16.35
C ASP A 166 3.91 -3.22 15.52
N SER A 167 3.18 -2.10 15.62
CA SER A 167 1.97 -1.84 14.82
C SER A 167 2.28 -1.69 13.34
N ILE A 168 3.40 -1.04 13.00
CA ILE A 168 3.83 -0.94 11.59
C ILE A 168 4.32 -2.29 11.09
N CYS A 169 5.02 -3.07 11.90
CA CYS A 169 5.41 -4.43 11.54
C CYS A 169 4.20 -5.34 11.35
N GLU A 170 3.17 -5.19 12.20
CA GLU A 170 1.92 -5.92 12.07
C GLU A 170 1.16 -5.51 10.80
N LEU A 171 1.07 -4.21 10.54
CA LEU A 171 0.47 -3.70 9.30
C LEU A 171 1.21 -4.22 8.07
N LEU A 172 2.54 -4.17 8.05
CA LEU A 172 3.36 -4.72 6.97
C LEU A 172 3.07 -6.21 6.73
N LYS A 173 2.96 -6.98 7.80
CA LYS A 173 2.60 -8.41 7.74
C LYS A 173 1.23 -8.61 7.09
N ILE A 174 0.21 -7.90 7.58
CA ILE A 174 -1.17 -7.98 7.08
C ILE A 174 -1.21 -7.59 5.59
N GLU A 175 -0.60 -6.49 5.21
CA GLU A 175 -0.58 -6.00 3.83
C GLU A 175 0.20 -6.96 2.90
N ARG A 176 1.29 -7.54 3.37
CA ARG A 176 2.02 -8.60 2.64
C ARG A 176 1.14 -9.82 2.40
N ILE A 177 0.42 -10.29 3.41
CA ILE A 177 -0.48 -11.46 3.27
C ILE A 177 -1.62 -11.13 2.30
N LYS A 178 -2.28 -9.97 2.41
CA LYS A 178 -3.32 -9.52 1.48
C LYS A 178 -2.83 -9.51 0.03
N TRP A 179 -1.66 -8.98 -0.15
CA TRP A 179 -1.05 -8.89 -1.47
C TRP A 179 -0.70 -10.27 -2.06
N MET A 180 -0.09 -11.14 -1.28
CA MET A 180 0.22 -12.50 -1.73
C MET A 180 -1.06 -13.32 -1.96
N GLU A 181 -2.08 -13.12 -1.15
CA GLU A 181 -3.41 -13.72 -1.34
C GLU A 181 -4.07 -13.28 -2.65
N GLN A 182 -3.97 -12.01 -3.02
CA GLN A 182 -4.46 -11.53 -4.32
C GLN A 182 -3.75 -12.23 -5.48
N ARG A 183 -2.42 -12.32 -5.44
CA ARG A 183 -1.63 -13.04 -6.44
C ARG A 183 -1.98 -14.52 -6.50
N PHE A 184 -2.17 -15.15 -5.35
CA PHE A 184 -2.58 -16.54 -5.23
C PHE A 184 -3.93 -16.79 -5.90
N ASN A 185 -4.91 -15.93 -5.66
CA ASN A 185 -6.23 -16.03 -6.26
C ASN A 185 -6.21 -15.77 -7.77
N ASN A 186 -5.41 -14.80 -8.24
CA ASN A 186 -5.20 -14.53 -9.67
C ASN A 186 -4.61 -15.77 -10.36
N ALA A 187 -3.60 -16.37 -9.74
CA ALA A 187 -2.95 -17.56 -10.28
C ALA A 187 -3.89 -18.77 -10.32
N LEU A 188 -4.69 -19.00 -9.27
CA LEU A 188 -5.70 -20.05 -9.24
C LEU A 188 -6.73 -19.89 -10.36
N ALA A 189 -7.23 -18.66 -10.57
CA ALA A 189 -8.19 -18.36 -11.61
C ALA A 189 -7.62 -18.61 -13.02
N ALA A 190 -6.38 -18.20 -13.26
CA ALA A 190 -5.71 -18.38 -14.55
C ALA A 190 -5.36 -19.85 -14.86
N ILE A 191 -4.95 -20.61 -13.82
CA ILE A 191 -4.69 -22.06 -13.95
C ILE A 191 -6.00 -22.78 -14.31
N LYS A 192 -7.12 -22.40 -13.70
CA LYS A 192 -8.44 -22.97 -13.99
C LYS A 192 -8.94 -22.63 -15.41
N ASP A 193 -8.60 -21.45 -15.92
CA ASP A 193 -8.95 -21.02 -17.30
C ASP A 193 -8.10 -21.72 -18.37
N GLU A 194 -6.87 -22.12 -18.04
CA GLU A 194 -5.89 -22.81 -18.92
C GLU A 194 -5.55 -22.09 -20.22
N SER A 195 -6.08 -20.87 -20.45
CA SER A 195 -5.77 -20.12 -21.67
C SER A 195 -4.31 -19.68 -21.71
N ALA A 196 -3.72 -19.62 -22.92
CA ALA A 196 -2.33 -19.16 -23.05
C ALA A 196 -2.14 -17.71 -22.62
N ALA A 197 -3.19 -16.88 -22.80
CA ALA A 197 -3.18 -15.48 -22.40
C ALA A 197 -3.16 -15.33 -20.86
N SER A 198 -4.07 -16.04 -20.17
CA SER A 198 -4.17 -16.03 -18.70
C SER A 198 -2.90 -16.56 -18.04
N LEU A 199 -2.34 -17.66 -18.54
CA LEU A 199 -1.10 -18.23 -18.03
C LEU A 199 0.12 -17.33 -18.26
N LYS A 200 0.14 -16.55 -19.34
CA LYS A 200 1.18 -15.56 -19.58
C LYS A 200 1.06 -14.39 -18.62
N ALA A 201 -0.16 -13.94 -18.35
CA ALA A 201 -0.43 -12.80 -17.45
C ALA A 201 0.05 -13.05 -16.01
N ILE A 202 -0.07 -14.29 -15.49
CA ILE A 202 0.29 -14.63 -14.12
C ILE A 202 1.75 -15.05 -13.91
N LYS A 203 2.60 -14.96 -14.92
CA LYS A 203 4.01 -15.43 -14.81
C LYS A 203 4.75 -14.74 -13.68
N GLU A 204 4.54 -13.44 -13.52
CA GLU A 204 5.13 -12.65 -12.44
C GLU A 204 4.52 -13.02 -11.07
N ASP A 205 3.20 -13.18 -11.00
CA ASP A 205 2.51 -13.59 -9.78
C ASP A 205 3.05 -14.93 -9.25
N VAL A 206 3.20 -15.91 -10.14
CA VAL A 206 3.75 -17.22 -9.76
C VAL A 206 5.22 -17.14 -9.33
N ALA A 207 6.02 -16.27 -9.96
CA ALA A 207 7.40 -16.06 -9.56
C ALA A 207 7.52 -15.45 -8.16
N GLU A 208 6.72 -14.42 -7.86
CA GLU A 208 6.68 -13.79 -6.54
C GLU A 208 6.10 -14.73 -5.47
N LEU A 209 5.05 -15.50 -5.77
CA LEU A 209 4.52 -16.53 -4.88
C LEU A 209 5.56 -17.61 -4.55
N SER A 210 6.32 -18.05 -5.55
CA SER A 210 7.39 -19.06 -5.35
C SER A 210 8.51 -18.51 -4.46
N LYS A 211 8.89 -17.25 -4.64
CA LYS A 211 9.89 -16.56 -3.83
C LYS A 211 9.39 -16.38 -2.38
N TYR A 212 8.13 -15.96 -2.22
CA TYR A 212 7.50 -15.78 -0.92
C TYR A 212 7.43 -17.11 -0.16
N TYR A 213 6.90 -18.19 -0.76
CA TYR A 213 6.78 -19.49 -0.15
C TYR A 213 8.13 -20.07 0.31
N GLY A 214 9.22 -19.77 -0.40
CA GLY A 214 10.58 -20.17 -0.02
C GLY A 214 11.27 -19.24 1.00
N SER A 215 10.61 -18.18 1.47
CA SER A 215 11.21 -17.17 2.33
C SER A 215 10.96 -17.38 3.83
N GLU A 216 11.78 -16.73 4.67
CA GLU A 216 11.54 -16.66 6.11
C GLU A 216 10.26 -15.87 6.44
N LEU A 217 9.87 -14.89 5.59
CA LEU A 217 8.66 -14.11 5.78
C LEU A 217 7.40 -15.01 5.72
N TRP A 218 7.33 -15.92 4.76
CA TRP A 218 6.20 -16.85 4.68
C TRP A 218 6.11 -17.75 5.93
N LYS A 219 7.25 -18.22 6.45
CA LYS A 219 7.27 -19.04 7.67
C LYS A 219 6.78 -18.27 8.90
N LEU A 220 7.16 -16.99 9.00
CA LEU A 220 6.68 -16.12 10.09
C LEU A 220 5.18 -15.84 9.97
N ASP A 221 4.69 -15.60 8.75
CA ASP A 221 3.27 -15.35 8.49
C ASP A 221 2.43 -16.61 8.73
N PHE A 222 2.93 -17.78 8.31
CA PHE A 222 2.31 -19.08 8.58
C PHE A 222 2.26 -19.38 10.08
N ALA A 223 3.34 -19.14 10.81
CA ALA A 223 3.37 -19.33 12.26
C ALA A 223 2.41 -18.37 12.99
N ALA A 224 2.23 -17.15 12.49
CA ALA A 224 1.26 -16.21 13.03
C ALA A 224 -0.19 -16.65 12.77
N ASP A 225 -0.47 -17.29 11.62
CA ASP A 225 -1.76 -17.89 11.32
C ASP A 225 -2.06 -19.08 12.25
N GLU A 226 -1.12 -20.00 12.41
CA GLU A 226 -1.25 -21.17 13.30
C GLU A 226 -1.46 -20.76 14.77
N ALA A 227 -0.82 -19.66 15.19
CA ALA A 227 -0.98 -19.12 16.54
C ALA A 227 -2.30 -18.34 16.73
N GLY A 228 -3.09 -18.12 15.67
CA GLY A 228 -4.33 -17.32 15.73
C GLY A 228 -4.09 -15.82 15.92
N ASN A 229 -2.90 -15.32 15.58
CA ASN A 229 -2.47 -13.93 15.76
C ASN A 229 -2.78 -13.04 14.55
N LEU A 230 -3.56 -13.54 13.57
CA LEU A 230 -4.00 -12.77 12.41
C LEU A 230 -5.47 -12.36 12.53
N PRO A 231 -5.89 -11.23 11.94
CA PRO A 231 -7.29 -10.82 11.92
C PRO A 231 -8.20 -11.93 11.38
N PRO A 232 -9.37 -12.20 12.02
CA PRO A 232 -10.22 -13.33 11.65
C PRO A 232 -10.84 -13.19 10.25
N ASP A 233 -11.02 -11.99 9.75
CA ASP A 233 -11.55 -11.64 8.44
C ASP A 233 -10.49 -11.60 7.32
N LEU A 234 -9.21 -11.72 7.68
CA LEU A 234 -8.11 -11.73 6.73
C LEU A 234 -8.18 -13.02 5.88
N LYS A 235 -8.30 -12.85 4.55
CA LYS A 235 -8.15 -13.95 3.60
C LYS A 235 -6.68 -14.37 3.56
N ARG A 236 -6.41 -15.68 3.69
CA ARG A 236 -5.08 -16.23 3.90
C ARG A 236 -4.90 -17.63 3.30
N GLY A 237 -5.57 -17.90 2.18
CA GLY A 237 -5.40 -19.13 1.42
C GLY A 237 -3.95 -19.35 0.97
N VAL A 238 -3.21 -18.27 0.73
CA VAL A 238 -1.78 -18.29 0.39
C VAL A 238 -0.90 -18.85 1.51
N LEU A 239 -1.37 -18.85 2.77
CA LEU A 239 -0.68 -19.45 3.90
C LEU A 239 -0.97 -20.95 4.06
N SER A 240 -1.90 -21.52 3.28
CA SER A 240 -2.08 -22.96 3.23
C SER A 240 -0.89 -23.60 2.53
N GLU A 241 -0.11 -24.42 3.26
CA GLU A 241 1.06 -25.13 2.72
C GLU A 241 0.70 -25.97 1.50
N ASP A 242 -0.37 -26.79 1.62
CA ASP A 242 -0.88 -27.60 0.51
C ASP A 242 -1.41 -26.71 -0.64
N GLY A 243 -2.08 -25.61 -0.30
CA GLY A 243 -2.67 -24.70 -1.29
C GLY A 243 -1.62 -24.07 -2.21
N ILE A 244 -0.60 -23.47 -1.63
CA ILE A 244 0.45 -22.78 -2.42
C ILE A 244 1.36 -23.81 -3.11
N TRP A 245 1.65 -24.93 -2.49
CA TRP A 245 2.45 -25.99 -3.11
C TRP A 245 1.76 -26.59 -4.32
N ASN A 246 0.46 -26.92 -4.22
CA ASN A 246 -0.34 -27.45 -5.32
C ASN A 246 -0.39 -26.46 -6.48
N LEU A 247 -0.68 -25.18 -6.22
CA LEU A 247 -0.71 -24.15 -7.24
C LEU A 247 0.62 -24.06 -8.02
N LEU A 248 1.74 -24.02 -7.33
CA LEU A 248 3.07 -23.95 -7.94
C LEU A 248 3.40 -25.21 -8.74
N SER A 249 2.94 -26.38 -8.28
CA SER A 249 3.11 -27.67 -8.96
C SER A 249 2.27 -27.74 -10.25
N ASP A 250 0.99 -27.38 -10.16
CA ASP A 250 0.07 -27.38 -11.31
C ASP A 250 0.56 -26.44 -12.41
N TYR A 251 1.00 -25.25 -12.05
CA TYR A 251 1.57 -24.30 -13.01
C TYR A 251 2.78 -24.89 -13.74
N ARG A 252 3.69 -25.54 -13.00
CA ARG A 252 4.89 -26.19 -13.61
C ARG A 252 4.50 -27.33 -14.55
N GLU A 253 3.49 -28.12 -14.23
CA GLU A 253 2.99 -29.20 -15.09
C GLU A 253 2.38 -28.68 -16.38
N ILE A 254 1.56 -27.61 -16.27
CA ILE A 254 0.96 -26.97 -17.46
C ILE A 254 2.04 -26.41 -18.39
N GLN A 255 3.09 -25.79 -17.82
CA GLN A 255 4.20 -25.26 -18.62
C GLN A 255 4.98 -26.38 -19.35
N LYS A 256 5.18 -27.54 -18.73
CA LYS A 256 5.82 -28.70 -19.37
C LYS A 256 5.01 -29.30 -20.50
N LYS A 257 3.66 -29.30 -20.40
CA LYS A 257 2.78 -29.82 -21.46
C LYS A 257 2.70 -28.91 -22.69
N LYS A 258 3.09 -27.64 -22.57
CA LYS A 258 3.08 -26.64 -23.67
C LYS A 258 4.42 -26.45 -24.37
N GLN A 259 5.48 -27.07 -23.87
CA GLN A 259 6.81 -27.19 -24.54
C GLN A 259 6.87 -28.46 -25.40
#